data_f73098132a99076ab748f999fc2214f5
#
_entry.id   f73098132a99076ab748f999fc2214f5
#
_cell.length_a   1.000
_cell.length_b   1.000
_cell.length_c   1.000
_cell.angle_alpha   90.00
_cell.angle_beta   90.00
_cell.angle_gamma   90.00
#
_symmetry.space_group_name_H-M   'P 1'
#
loop_
_entity.id
_entity.type
_entity.pdbx_description
1 polymer ?
#
loop_
_entity_poly.entity_id
_entity_poly.type
_entity_poly.pdbx_seq_one_letter_code
_entity_poly.pdbx_strand_id
1 'polypeptide(L)'
;MARRRDGKMCGKFTQMSSRQEVHAFSQPLVITKDADEVVVSTPMRTANIMRLSAAGEREMVPMRWGFAGHDDPNPSRPKHMHVRAETIDQRRTFAQAFATSRGILIVHTFNEGEELPNGKTKQWVVTPNDDLPIAIAVIFEEWHNGPETLLTFVMVTTPPNALIARITDRMPAILPREAWPAWLDETDASLAEAKALLQTYEDGGNWMMAPQQSSKPSPSPGAPKQKPQGELF
;
A
#
# COMPACT_ATOMS: atom_id res chain seq x y z
N MET A 1 -6.44 -32.25 9.66
CA MET A 1 -6.81 -30.82 9.62
C MET A 1 -5.56 -30.02 9.38
N ALA A 2 -5.31 -29.56 8.16
CA ALA A 2 -4.15 -28.72 7.83
C ALA A 2 -4.41 -27.31 8.37
N ARG A 3 -3.50 -26.79 9.22
CA ARG A 3 -3.49 -25.39 9.63
C ARG A 3 -3.32 -24.56 8.35
N ARG A 4 -4.34 -23.77 7.99
CA ARG A 4 -4.17 -22.68 7.01
C ARG A 4 -3.09 -21.76 7.55
N ARG A 5 -1.94 -21.75 6.91
CA ARG A 5 -0.91 -20.75 7.13
C ARG A 5 -1.48 -19.46 6.52
N ASP A 6 -1.67 -18.44 7.34
CA ASP A 6 -1.91 -17.09 6.84
C ASP A 6 -0.62 -16.65 6.13
N GLY A 7 -0.59 -16.76 4.80
CA GLY A 7 0.54 -16.36 3.97
C GLY A 7 0.91 -14.91 4.28
N LYS A 8 2.20 -14.61 4.37
CA LYS A 8 2.69 -13.23 4.48
C LYS A 8 2.43 -12.54 3.16
N MET A 9 1.37 -11.76 3.12
CA MET A 9 0.96 -10.92 1.98
C MET A 9 1.90 -9.73 1.79
N CYS A 10 1.68 -8.98 0.70
CA CYS A 10 2.40 -7.76 0.32
C CYS A 10 2.87 -6.97 1.55
N GLY A 11 4.16 -6.89 1.75
CA GLY A 11 4.77 -6.22 2.90
C GLY A 11 5.58 -4.99 2.51
N LYS A 12 5.53 -4.57 1.24
CA LYS A 12 6.30 -3.45 0.73
C LYS A 12 5.73 -2.96 -0.60
N PHE A 13 5.72 -1.66 -0.80
CA PHE A 13 5.48 -1.04 -2.11
C PHE A 13 6.40 0.16 -2.30
N THR A 14 6.59 0.57 -3.54
CA THR A 14 7.33 1.78 -3.88
C THR A 14 6.36 2.80 -4.46
N GLN A 15 6.19 3.88 -3.75
CA GLN A 15 5.48 5.05 -4.21
C GLN A 15 6.50 6.01 -4.81
N MET A 16 6.64 6.00 -6.14
CA MET A 16 7.47 6.93 -6.89
C MET A 16 6.54 7.89 -7.60
N SER A 17 6.35 9.08 -7.08
CA SER A 17 5.49 10.02 -7.77
C SER A 17 6.12 11.39 -7.69
N SER A 18 6.64 11.86 -8.82
CA SER A 18 6.74 13.31 -8.97
C SER A 18 5.31 13.88 -8.91
N ARG A 19 5.14 15.08 -8.35
CA ARG A 19 3.85 15.79 -8.34
C ARG A 19 3.19 15.81 -9.72
N GLN A 20 3.97 15.93 -10.78
CA GLN A 20 3.47 15.99 -12.15
C GLN A 20 2.89 14.65 -12.62
N GLU A 21 3.50 13.52 -12.26
CA GLU A 21 2.98 12.20 -12.63
C GLU A 21 1.70 11.84 -11.86
N VAL A 22 1.66 12.07 -10.55
CA VAL A 22 0.43 11.86 -9.76
C VAL A 22 -0.68 12.80 -10.23
N HIS A 23 -0.36 14.06 -10.48
CA HIS A 23 -1.33 15.03 -10.98
C HIS A 23 -1.86 14.65 -12.36
N ALA A 24 -0.99 14.28 -13.31
CA ALA A 24 -1.40 13.85 -14.63
C ALA A 24 -2.26 12.56 -14.61
N PHE A 25 -1.92 11.65 -13.70
CA PHE A 25 -2.62 10.37 -13.56
C PHE A 25 -3.93 10.46 -12.78
N SER A 26 -4.07 11.40 -11.84
CA SER A 26 -5.19 11.45 -10.87
C SER A 26 -6.13 12.64 -11.05
N GLN A 27 -6.06 13.38 -12.14
CA GLN A 27 -6.93 14.55 -12.35
C GLN A 27 -8.43 14.23 -12.22
N PRO A 28 -9.22 15.11 -11.58
CA PRO A 28 -8.81 16.33 -10.88
C PRO A 28 -8.26 16.02 -9.47
N LEU A 29 -7.16 16.66 -9.06
CA LEU A 29 -6.51 16.48 -7.77
C LEU A 29 -6.08 17.83 -7.18
N VAL A 30 -6.44 18.10 -5.94
CA VAL A 30 -5.90 19.21 -5.15
C VAL A 30 -4.64 18.76 -4.43
N ILE A 31 -3.48 19.37 -4.75
CA ILE A 31 -2.21 19.03 -4.11
C ILE A 31 -1.98 19.95 -2.92
N THR A 32 -2.03 19.39 -1.72
CA THR A 32 -1.51 20.04 -0.51
C THR A 32 -0.05 19.71 -0.35
N LYS A 33 0.78 20.73 -0.22
CA LYS A 33 2.24 20.84 -0.05
C LYS A 33 3.10 19.56 0.08
N ASP A 34 4.26 19.61 -0.64
CA ASP A 34 5.53 18.88 -0.44
C ASP A 34 5.52 17.35 -0.46
N ALA A 35 5.62 16.74 -1.64
CA ALA A 35 5.94 15.32 -1.76
C ALA A 35 6.57 14.94 -3.11
N ASP A 36 7.78 15.40 -3.38
CA ASP A 36 8.59 14.91 -4.51
C ASP A 36 9.63 13.85 -4.05
N GLU A 37 9.29 13.00 -3.09
CA GLU A 37 10.17 11.93 -2.63
C GLU A 37 9.67 10.55 -3.07
N VAL A 38 10.61 9.75 -3.59
CA VAL A 38 10.45 8.30 -3.77
C VAL A 38 10.27 7.67 -2.38
N VAL A 39 9.05 7.31 -2.01
CA VAL A 39 8.78 6.70 -0.72
C VAL A 39 8.65 5.19 -0.90
N VAL A 40 9.64 4.46 -0.40
CA VAL A 40 9.51 3.02 -0.19
C VAL A 40 8.78 2.80 1.13
N SER A 41 7.52 2.39 1.06
CA SER A 41 6.73 2.20 2.27
C SER A 41 6.63 0.72 2.65
N THR A 42 6.78 0.48 3.94
CA THR A 42 6.58 -0.81 4.61
C THR A 42 5.56 -0.62 5.73
N PRO A 43 4.99 -1.69 6.29
CA PRO A 43 4.12 -1.58 7.46
C PRO A 43 4.65 -0.63 8.51
N MET A 44 3.79 0.16 9.12
CA MET A 44 4.06 1.23 10.09
C MET A 44 4.70 2.51 9.51
N ARG A 45 4.98 2.58 8.23
CA ARG A 45 5.42 3.81 7.56
C ARG A 45 4.23 4.56 6.96
N THR A 46 4.45 5.84 6.72
CA THR A 46 3.47 6.73 6.09
C THR A 46 3.51 6.58 4.58
N ALA A 47 2.34 6.66 3.95
CA ALA A 47 2.18 6.77 2.50
C ALA A 47 1.10 7.80 2.18
N ASN A 48 1.16 8.40 1.00
CA ASN A 48 0.13 9.34 0.53
C ASN A 48 -1.05 8.58 -0.06
N ILE A 49 -2.22 8.79 0.53
CA ILE A 49 -3.48 8.17 0.10
C ILE A 49 -4.36 9.23 -0.55
N MET A 50 -4.85 8.95 -1.74
CA MET A 50 -5.88 9.75 -2.39
C MET A 50 -7.24 9.44 -1.77
N ARG A 51 -7.95 10.48 -1.35
CA ARG A 51 -9.32 10.40 -0.82
C ARG A 51 -10.15 11.61 -1.26
N LEU A 52 -11.41 11.62 -0.93
CA LEU A 52 -12.21 12.85 -1.02
C LEU A 52 -12.05 13.69 0.25
N SER A 53 -11.93 14.99 0.06
CA SER A 53 -12.05 16.00 1.10
C SER A 53 -13.52 16.18 1.50
N ALA A 54 -13.78 16.94 2.57
CA ALA A 54 -15.13 17.30 2.96
C ALA A 54 -15.85 18.17 1.89
N ALA A 55 -15.12 18.78 0.96
CA ALA A 55 -15.65 19.54 -0.17
C ALA A 55 -15.95 18.65 -1.40
N GLY A 56 -15.71 17.33 -1.32
CA GLY A 56 -15.88 16.40 -2.44
C GLY A 56 -14.76 16.47 -3.49
N GLU A 57 -13.63 17.08 -3.16
CA GLU A 57 -12.48 17.16 -4.05
C GLU A 57 -11.45 16.07 -3.71
N ARG A 58 -10.78 15.52 -4.72
CA ARG A 58 -9.69 14.58 -4.49
C ARG A 58 -8.49 15.28 -3.85
N GLU A 59 -7.98 14.73 -2.77
CA GLU A 59 -6.79 15.21 -2.07
C GLU A 59 -5.83 14.06 -1.75
N MET A 60 -4.54 14.37 -1.61
CA MET A 60 -3.52 13.41 -1.14
C MET A 60 -3.22 13.67 0.34
N VAL A 61 -3.42 12.67 1.18
CA VAL A 61 -3.24 12.78 2.63
C VAL A 61 -2.26 11.73 3.11
N PRO A 62 -1.23 12.12 3.90
CA PRO A 62 -0.32 11.16 4.50
C PRO A 62 -1.03 10.33 5.58
N MET A 63 -1.02 9.01 5.42
CA MET A 63 -1.61 8.06 6.36
C MET A 63 -0.61 6.96 6.69
N ARG A 64 -0.64 6.44 7.92
CA ARG A 64 0.21 5.33 8.34
C ARG A 64 -0.37 4.00 7.89
N TRP A 65 0.44 3.14 7.29
CA TRP A 65 0.04 1.79 6.95
C TRP A 65 -0.02 0.90 8.20
N GLY A 66 -1.21 0.42 8.50
CA GLY A 66 -1.49 -0.38 9.70
C GLY A 66 -2.71 0.18 10.42
N PHE A 67 -3.85 -0.48 10.19
CA PHE A 67 -5.17 -0.03 10.61
C PHE A 67 -5.30 -0.01 12.13
N ALA A 68 -5.62 1.14 12.66
CA ALA A 68 -6.07 1.33 14.02
C ALA A 68 -7.56 1.71 13.96
N GLY A 69 -8.43 0.84 14.46
CA GLY A 69 -9.85 1.15 14.58
C GLY A 69 -10.07 2.33 15.53
N HIS A 70 -11.18 3.00 15.39
CA HIS A 70 -11.57 4.16 16.16
C HIS A 70 -11.36 3.98 17.69
N ASP A 71 -11.65 2.80 18.21
CA ASP A 71 -11.58 2.43 19.63
C ASP A 71 -10.37 1.53 19.95
N ASP A 72 -9.34 1.46 19.11
CA ASP A 72 -8.15 0.64 19.37
C ASP A 72 -7.37 1.24 20.55
N PRO A 73 -7.17 0.52 21.66
CA PRO A 73 -6.45 1.02 22.81
C PRO A 73 -4.96 1.24 22.57
N ASN A 74 -4.40 0.68 21.50
CA ASN A 74 -2.98 0.80 21.19
C ASN A 74 -2.70 0.85 19.67
N PRO A 75 -2.79 2.04 19.06
CA PRO A 75 -2.56 2.21 17.62
C PRO A 75 -1.11 1.92 17.21
N SER A 76 -0.16 1.90 18.15
CA SER A 76 1.26 1.64 17.86
C SER A 76 1.54 0.19 17.46
N ARG A 77 0.59 -0.72 17.68
CA ARG A 77 0.69 -2.14 17.33
C ARG A 77 -0.53 -2.59 16.52
N PRO A 78 -0.69 -2.09 15.29
CA PRO A 78 -1.85 -2.44 14.48
C PRO A 78 -1.86 -3.94 14.19
N LYS A 79 -3.05 -4.52 14.29
CA LYS A 79 -3.29 -5.95 14.04
C LYS A 79 -3.51 -6.25 12.57
N HIS A 80 -3.82 -5.23 11.77
CA HIS A 80 -4.29 -5.39 10.41
C HIS A 80 -3.50 -4.52 9.43
N MET A 81 -2.78 -5.17 8.51
CA MET A 81 -2.11 -4.54 7.38
C MET A 81 -2.92 -4.68 6.10
N HIS A 82 -3.77 -5.71 6.06
CA HIS A 82 -4.60 -6.06 4.91
C HIS A 82 -6.01 -6.44 5.35
N VAL A 83 -6.98 -6.21 4.47
CA VAL A 83 -8.35 -6.68 4.59
C VAL A 83 -8.75 -7.41 3.32
N ARG A 84 -9.49 -8.50 3.44
CA ARG A 84 -9.99 -9.27 2.29
C ARG A 84 -11.25 -8.64 1.73
N ALA A 85 -11.31 -8.42 0.42
CA ALA A 85 -12.47 -7.90 -0.30
C ALA A 85 -13.75 -8.70 0.01
N GLU A 86 -13.63 -10.01 0.13
CA GLU A 86 -14.76 -10.93 0.33
C GLU A 86 -15.51 -10.65 1.65
N THR A 87 -14.82 -10.15 2.67
CA THR A 87 -15.37 -9.98 4.02
C THR A 87 -15.26 -8.56 4.59
N ILE A 88 -14.88 -7.59 3.76
CA ILE A 88 -14.63 -6.20 4.16
C ILE A 88 -15.86 -5.54 4.82
N ASP A 89 -17.04 -5.81 4.28
CA ASP A 89 -18.34 -5.29 4.74
C ASP A 89 -18.94 -6.08 5.89
N GLN A 90 -18.42 -7.28 6.20
CA GLN A 90 -18.96 -8.17 7.21
C GLN A 90 -18.21 -8.08 8.54
N ARG A 91 -16.93 -7.72 8.48
CA ARG A 91 -16.10 -7.60 9.67
C ARG A 91 -16.31 -6.26 10.37
N ARG A 92 -16.81 -6.29 11.61
CA ARG A 92 -17.06 -5.08 12.42
C ARG A 92 -15.90 -4.09 12.42
N THR A 93 -14.65 -4.59 12.43
CA THR A 93 -13.44 -3.75 12.42
C THR A 93 -13.33 -2.89 11.15
N PHE A 94 -13.88 -3.34 10.01
CA PHE A 94 -13.66 -2.70 8.71
C PHE A 94 -14.94 -2.16 8.06
N ALA A 95 -16.10 -2.67 8.46
CA ALA A 95 -17.36 -2.37 7.80
C ALA A 95 -17.69 -0.87 7.79
N GLN A 96 -17.43 -0.17 8.90
CA GLN A 96 -17.63 1.27 8.98
C GLN A 96 -16.69 2.03 8.05
N ALA A 97 -15.38 1.73 8.12
CA ALA A 97 -14.39 2.38 7.25
C ALA A 97 -14.65 2.06 5.77
N PHE A 98 -15.09 0.85 5.43
CA PHE A 98 -15.52 0.52 4.08
C PHE A 98 -16.73 1.35 3.63
N ALA A 99 -17.67 1.62 4.53
CA ALA A 99 -18.84 2.42 4.19
C ALA A 99 -18.53 3.90 3.96
N THR A 100 -17.59 4.49 4.72
CA THR A 100 -17.43 5.95 4.79
C THR A 100 -16.03 6.47 4.48
N SER A 101 -15.01 5.60 4.39
CA SER A 101 -13.60 6.03 4.40
C SER A 101 -12.78 5.20 3.40
N ARG A 102 -13.14 5.33 2.12
CA ARG A 102 -12.45 4.66 1.01
C ARG A 102 -11.40 5.59 0.42
N GLY A 103 -10.25 5.01 0.03
CA GLY A 103 -9.15 5.75 -0.59
C GLY A 103 -8.39 4.91 -1.61
N ILE A 104 -7.46 5.52 -2.28
CA ILE A 104 -6.62 4.90 -3.30
C ILE A 104 -5.15 5.16 -2.97
N LEU A 105 -4.37 4.10 -2.92
CA LEU A 105 -2.92 4.15 -2.85
C LEU A 105 -2.35 3.99 -4.27
N ILE A 106 -1.64 5.00 -4.76
CA ILE A 106 -1.01 4.98 -6.09
C ILE A 106 0.46 4.60 -5.92
N VAL A 107 0.90 3.55 -6.62
CA VAL A 107 2.26 3.02 -6.56
C VAL A 107 2.79 2.68 -7.95
N HIS A 108 4.10 2.68 -8.15
CA HIS A 108 4.72 2.17 -9.38
C HIS A 108 4.98 0.68 -9.31
N THR A 109 5.32 0.17 -8.13
CA THR A 109 5.58 -1.25 -7.92
C THR A 109 5.04 -1.70 -6.58
N PHE A 110 4.71 -2.98 -6.48
CA PHE A 110 4.46 -3.60 -5.19
C PHE A 110 5.26 -4.90 -5.06
N ASN A 111 5.50 -5.31 -3.82
CA ASN A 111 6.25 -6.52 -3.52
C ASN A 111 5.33 -7.60 -2.97
N GLU A 112 5.53 -8.82 -3.43
CA GLU A 112 4.91 -10.01 -2.87
C GLU A 112 5.94 -10.99 -2.34
N GLY A 113 5.57 -11.71 -1.28
CA GLY A 113 6.43 -12.66 -0.61
C GLY A 113 6.08 -14.10 -0.96
N GLU A 114 7.02 -14.82 -1.56
CA GLU A 114 6.96 -16.27 -1.72
C GLU A 114 7.48 -16.96 -0.45
N GLU A 115 6.66 -17.78 0.20
CA GLU A 115 7.13 -18.63 1.30
C GLU A 115 7.90 -19.83 0.77
N LEU A 116 9.17 -19.91 1.11
CA LEU A 116 10.02 -21.04 0.73
C LEU A 116 9.88 -22.21 1.72
N PRO A 117 10.19 -23.46 1.30
CA PRO A 117 10.10 -24.63 2.17
C PRO A 117 10.95 -24.55 3.45
N ASN A 118 12.01 -23.75 3.44
CA ASN A 118 12.89 -23.52 4.59
C ASN A 118 12.37 -22.44 5.56
N GLY A 119 11.13 -21.96 5.40
CA GLY A 119 10.51 -20.95 6.23
C GLY A 119 10.97 -19.50 5.98
N LYS A 120 11.84 -19.29 5.00
CA LYS A 120 12.23 -17.94 4.55
C LYS A 120 11.25 -17.41 3.54
N THR A 121 11.16 -16.10 3.45
CA THR A 121 10.34 -15.40 2.44
C THR A 121 11.27 -14.83 1.37
N LYS A 122 11.02 -15.19 0.11
CA LYS A 122 11.66 -14.57 -1.05
C LYS A 122 10.77 -13.43 -1.52
N GLN A 123 11.33 -12.24 -1.66
CA GLN A 123 10.59 -11.07 -2.14
C GLN A 123 10.64 -10.97 -3.66
N TRP A 124 9.49 -10.70 -4.24
CA TRP A 124 9.30 -10.43 -5.65
C TRP A 124 8.79 -9.01 -5.83
N VAL A 125 9.22 -8.34 -6.87
CA VAL A 125 8.74 -7.01 -7.27
C VAL A 125 7.86 -7.19 -8.49
N VAL A 126 6.66 -6.63 -8.44
CA VAL A 126 5.72 -6.57 -9.56
C VAL A 126 5.75 -5.16 -10.14
N THR A 127 5.96 -5.08 -11.45
CA THR A 127 6.12 -3.82 -12.19
C THR A 127 5.30 -3.90 -13.48
N PRO A 128 4.47 -2.89 -13.80
CA PRO A 128 3.85 -2.77 -15.12
C PRO A 128 4.89 -2.55 -16.21
N ASN A 129 4.68 -3.16 -17.41
CA ASN A 129 5.57 -2.99 -18.54
C ASN A 129 5.37 -1.65 -19.28
N ASP A 130 4.25 -0.99 -19.04
CA ASP A 130 3.91 0.32 -19.64
C ASP A 130 4.30 1.50 -18.73
N ASP A 131 4.98 1.23 -17.63
CA ASP A 131 5.39 2.20 -16.61
C ASP A 131 4.22 3.03 -16.01
N LEU A 132 2.97 2.61 -16.24
CA LEU A 132 1.81 3.28 -15.64
C LEU A 132 1.68 2.93 -14.16
N PRO A 133 1.31 3.90 -13.32
CA PRO A 133 1.07 3.64 -11.90
C PRO A 133 -0.09 2.67 -11.67
N ILE A 134 0.02 1.91 -10.60
CA ILE A 134 -0.99 0.97 -10.10
C ILE A 134 -1.80 1.65 -9.01
N ALA A 135 -3.13 1.61 -9.12
CA ALA A 135 -4.05 2.13 -8.10
C ALA A 135 -4.57 0.98 -7.23
N ILE A 136 -4.24 1.00 -5.95
CA ILE A 136 -4.64 -0.02 -4.97
C ILE A 136 -5.77 0.51 -4.11
N ALA A 137 -6.85 -0.25 -3.97
CA ALA A 137 -7.95 0.07 -3.07
C ALA A 137 -7.48 0.00 -1.61
N VAL A 138 -7.79 1.04 -0.84
CA VAL A 138 -7.56 1.09 0.61
C VAL A 138 -8.81 1.58 1.32
N ILE A 139 -8.95 1.22 2.60
CA ILE A 139 -9.86 1.88 3.52
C ILE A 139 -9.02 2.47 4.65
N PHE A 140 -9.50 3.58 5.23
CA PHE A 140 -8.76 4.28 6.26
C PHE A 140 -9.65 4.58 7.47
N GLU A 141 -9.01 4.93 8.59
CA GLU A 141 -9.68 5.33 9.83
C GLU A 141 -8.88 6.45 10.48
N GLU A 142 -9.60 7.34 11.13
CA GLU A 142 -9.03 8.36 11.99
C GLU A 142 -9.17 7.92 13.45
N TRP A 143 -8.05 7.55 14.05
CA TRP A 143 -7.98 7.19 15.46
C TRP A 143 -7.79 8.43 16.30
N HIS A 144 -8.49 8.50 17.44
CA HIS A 144 -8.44 9.62 18.37
C HIS A 144 -8.13 9.16 19.80
N ASN A 145 -7.27 9.93 20.47
CA ASN A 145 -7.05 9.80 21.92
C ASN A 145 -6.82 11.19 22.53
N GLY A 146 -7.86 11.80 23.05
CA GLY A 146 -7.80 13.20 23.48
C GLY A 146 -7.43 14.13 22.32
N PRO A 147 -6.33 14.90 22.42
CA PRO A 147 -5.87 15.79 21.35
C PRO A 147 -5.10 15.07 20.24
N GLU A 148 -4.73 13.80 20.43
CA GLU A 148 -3.96 13.04 19.45
C GLU A 148 -4.88 12.47 18.38
N THR A 149 -4.54 12.70 17.11
CA THR A 149 -5.21 12.10 15.94
C THR A 149 -4.21 11.36 15.09
N LEU A 150 -4.61 10.22 14.54
CA LEU A 150 -3.77 9.40 13.69
C LEU A 150 -4.58 8.82 12.53
N LEU A 151 -4.28 9.25 11.31
CA LEU A 151 -4.83 8.63 10.12
C LEU A 151 -4.07 7.36 9.80
N THR A 152 -4.81 6.27 9.68
CA THR A 152 -4.27 4.94 9.37
C THR A 152 -5.03 4.31 8.23
N PHE A 153 -4.36 3.47 7.44
CA PHE A 153 -5.01 2.73 6.35
C PHE A 153 -4.65 1.26 6.35
N VAL A 154 -5.47 0.48 5.67
CA VAL A 154 -5.24 -0.93 5.37
C VAL A 154 -5.48 -1.17 3.88
N MET A 155 -4.62 -1.99 3.25
CA MET A 155 -4.81 -2.37 1.85
C MET A 155 -5.90 -3.44 1.72
N VAL A 156 -6.76 -3.28 0.73
CA VAL A 156 -7.71 -4.32 0.34
C VAL A 156 -6.98 -5.34 -0.53
N THR A 157 -7.32 -6.62 -0.35
CA THR A 157 -6.76 -7.72 -1.14
C THR A 157 -7.84 -8.58 -1.76
N THR A 158 -7.53 -9.13 -2.94
CA THR A 158 -8.36 -10.07 -3.70
C THR A 158 -7.63 -11.41 -3.86
N PRO A 159 -8.27 -12.45 -4.38
CA PRO A 159 -7.57 -13.61 -4.93
C PRO A 159 -6.53 -13.17 -5.98
N PRO A 160 -5.45 -13.92 -6.16
CA PRO A 160 -4.39 -13.54 -7.09
C PRO A 160 -4.80 -13.81 -8.54
N ASN A 161 -4.27 -13.03 -9.49
CA ASN A 161 -4.29 -13.39 -10.90
C ASN A 161 -3.28 -14.50 -11.22
N ALA A 162 -3.26 -14.97 -12.46
CA ALA A 162 -2.40 -16.08 -12.88
C ALA A 162 -0.90 -15.84 -12.65
N LEU A 163 -0.43 -14.58 -12.76
CA LEU A 163 0.97 -14.21 -12.50
C LEU A 163 1.31 -14.35 -11.01
N ILE A 164 0.51 -13.75 -10.13
CA ILE A 164 0.73 -13.68 -8.69
C ILE A 164 0.46 -15.03 -8.01
N ALA A 165 -0.49 -15.81 -8.52
CA ALA A 165 -0.81 -17.15 -7.99
C ALA A 165 0.38 -18.12 -7.97
N ARG A 166 1.44 -17.80 -8.72
CA ARG A 166 2.69 -18.59 -8.74
C ARG A 166 3.48 -18.50 -7.43
N ILE A 167 3.24 -17.47 -6.62
CA ILE A 167 4.03 -17.19 -5.41
C ILE A 167 3.19 -17.00 -4.15
N THR A 168 1.94 -16.53 -4.26
CA THR A 168 1.06 -16.25 -3.12
C THR A 168 -0.40 -16.46 -3.47
N ASP A 169 -1.26 -16.57 -2.46
CA ASP A 169 -2.70 -16.77 -2.61
C ASP A 169 -3.52 -15.47 -2.59
N ARG A 170 -2.86 -14.32 -2.50
CA ARG A 170 -3.50 -13.00 -2.47
C ARG A 170 -2.71 -11.98 -3.29
N MET A 171 -3.41 -10.93 -3.72
CA MET A 171 -2.82 -9.74 -4.33
C MET A 171 -3.56 -8.49 -3.86
N PRO A 172 -2.96 -7.28 -3.96
CA PRO A 172 -3.69 -6.04 -3.76
C PRO A 172 -4.91 -5.94 -4.69
N ALA A 173 -6.00 -5.36 -4.19
CA ALA A 173 -7.17 -5.03 -5.02
C ALA A 173 -6.84 -3.83 -5.91
N ILE A 174 -6.66 -4.08 -7.20
CA ILE A 174 -6.32 -3.04 -8.17
C ILE A 174 -7.60 -2.44 -8.73
N LEU A 175 -7.66 -1.11 -8.80
CA LEU A 175 -8.79 -0.36 -9.34
C LEU A 175 -8.41 0.22 -10.70
N PRO A 176 -9.09 -0.18 -11.78
CA PRO A 176 -8.97 0.52 -13.05
C PRO A 176 -9.50 1.96 -12.89
N ARG A 177 -9.00 2.89 -13.70
CA ARG A 177 -9.25 4.33 -13.51
C ARG A 177 -10.74 4.70 -13.54
N GLU A 178 -11.50 4.05 -14.37
CA GLU A 178 -12.95 4.21 -14.50
C GLU A 178 -13.73 3.82 -13.23
N ALA A 179 -13.16 2.99 -12.36
CA ALA A 179 -13.77 2.58 -11.10
C ALA A 179 -13.56 3.60 -9.96
N TRP A 180 -12.63 4.56 -10.12
CA TRP A 180 -12.26 5.49 -9.05
C TRP A 180 -13.41 6.36 -8.54
N PRO A 181 -14.25 6.95 -9.42
CA PRO A 181 -15.36 7.78 -8.93
C PRO A 181 -16.33 7.00 -8.02
N ALA A 182 -16.70 5.80 -8.42
CA ALA A 182 -17.59 4.96 -7.61
C ALA A 182 -16.91 4.43 -6.34
N TRP A 183 -15.62 4.12 -6.40
CA TRP A 183 -14.85 3.70 -5.21
C TRP A 183 -14.69 4.82 -4.20
N LEU A 184 -14.36 6.04 -4.65
CA LEU A 184 -14.13 7.20 -3.80
C LEU A 184 -15.42 7.87 -3.29
N ASP A 185 -16.60 7.42 -3.72
CA ASP A 185 -17.90 8.02 -3.36
C ASP A 185 -18.18 9.36 -4.06
N GLU A 186 -17.65 9.53 -5.27
CA GLU A 186 -17.94 10.69 -6.13
C GLU A 186 -19.26 10.55 -6.91
N THR A 187 -19.88 9.39 -6.84
CA THR A 187 -21.12 9.04 -7.53
C THR A 187 -22.12 8.46 -6.53
N ASP A 188 -23.37 8.33 -6.92
CA ASP A 188 -24.42 7.70 -6.11
C ASP A 188 -24.30 6.15 -6.06
N ALA A 189 -23.10 5.62 -6.25
CA ALA A 189 -22.86 4.18 -6.21
C ALA A 189 -23.13 3.61 -4.82
N SER A 190 -23.91 2.55 -4.76
CA SER A 190 -24.17 1.82 -3.51
C SER A 190 -22.91 1.11 -2.98
N LEU A 191 -22.91 0.76 -1.68
CA LEU A 191 -21.84 -0.05 -1.10
C LEU A 191 -21.68 -1.42 -1.78
N ALA A 192 -22.76 -1.98 -2.30
CA ALA A 192 -22.72 -3.24 -3.05
C ALA A 192 -21.98 -3.07 -4.39
N GLU A 193 -22.20 -1.96 -5.09
CA GLU A 193 -21.49 -1.60 -6.32
C GLU A 193 -20.02 -1.30 -6.02
N ALA A 194 -19.71 -0.52 -4.98
CA ALA A 194 -18.33 -0.29 -4.54
C ALA A 194 -17.60 -1.60 -4.19
N LYS A 195 -18.28 -2.54 -3.53
CA LYS A 195 -17.74 -3.87 -3.25
C LYS A 195 -17.51 -4.68 -4.53
N ALA A 196 -18.39 -4.58 -5.50
CA ALA A 196 -18.28 -5.30 -6.78
C ALA A 196 -17.06 -4.85 -7.61
N LEU A 197 -16.48 -3.68 -7.35
CA LEU A 197 -15.23 -3.22 -7.97
C LEU A 197 -14.01 -3.99 -7.48
N LEU A 198 -14.08 -4.63 -6.31
CA LEU A 198 -12.97 -5.36 -5.69
C LEU A 198 -12.84 -6.77 -6.30
N GLN A 199 -12.57 -6.83 -7.58
CA GLN A 199 -12.33 -8.08 -8.31
C GLN A 199 -10.83 -8.34 -8.47
N THR A 200 -10.47 -9.60 -8.75
CA THR A 200 -9.12 -9.92 -9.19
C THR A 200 -8.81 -9.16 -10.47
N TYR A 201 -7.73 -8.40 -10.47
CA TYR A 201 -7.29 -7.65 -11.64
C TYR A 201 -6.47 -8.56 -12.56
N GLU A 202 -6.96 -8.73 -13.79
CA GLU A 202 -6.25 -9.46 -14.83
C GLU A 202 -5.37 -8.48 -15.61
N ASP A 203 -4.05 -8.63 -15.47
CA ASP A 203 -3.06 -7.72 -16.06
C ASP A 203 -2.91 -7.87 -17.58
N GLY A 204 -3.55 -8.87 -18.19
CA GLY A 204 -3.45 -9.13 -19.63
C GLY A 204 -2.03 -9.43 -20.12
N GLY A 205 -1.14 -9.82 -19.22
CA GLY A 205 0.28 -10.02 -19.50
C GLY A 205 1.11 -8.72 -19.50
N ASN A 206 0.53 -7.63 -19.05
CA ASN A 206 1.22 -6.32 -18.97
C ASN A 206 2.15 -6.20 -17.76
N TRP A 207 2.12 -7.13 -16.81
CA TRP A 207 2.98 -7.07 -15.62
C TRP A 207 4.17 -8.01 -15.71
N MET A 208 5.29 -7.53 -15.20
CA MET A 208 6.52 -8.29 -14.99
C MET A 208 6.73 -8.54 -13.50
N MET A 209 7.18 -9.75 -13.16
CA MET A 209 7.52 -10.12 -11.79
C MET A 209 8.95 -10.62 -11.72
N ALA A 210 9.80 -9.94 -10.94
CA ALA A 210 11.21 -10.27 -10.78
C ALA A 210 11.59 -10.41 -9.30
N PRO A 211 12.57 -11.28 -8.94
CA PRO A 211 13.07 -11.33 -7.58
C PRO A 211 13.63 -9.96 -7.16
N GLN A 212 13.31 -9.52 -5.94
CA GLN A 212 13.93 -8.32 -5.39
C GLN A 212 15.43 -8.55 -5.24
N GLN A 213 16.23 -7.70 -5.89
CA GLN A 213 17.68 -7.72 -5.69
C GLN A 213 17.99 -7.28 -4.26
N SER A 214 18.81 -8.06 -3.55
CA SER A 214 19.34 -7.65 -2.25
C SER A 214 20.35 -6.52 -2.51
N SER A 215 19.99 -5.28 -2.21
CA SER A 215 20.96 -4.21 -2.09
C SER A 215 21.80 -4.48 -0.84
N LYS A 216 22.87 -5.27 -0.96
CA LYS A 216 23.96 -5.19 -0.01
C LYS A 216 24.56 -3.79 -0.19
N PRO A 217 24.66 -2.96 0.85
CA PRO A 217 25.44 -1.74 0.75
C PRO A 217 26.85 -2.14 0.29
N SER A 218 27.30 -1.60 -0.84
CA SER A 218 28.71 -1.70 -1.21
C SER A 218 29.53 -1.18 -0.05
N PRO A 219 30.58 -1.91 0.43
CA PRO A 219 31.44 -1.36 1.45
C PRO A 219 32.00 -0.04 0.91
N SER A 220 31.78 1.04 1.65
CA SER A 220 32.37 2.34 1.34
C SER A 220 33.86 2.14 1.12
N PRO A 221 34.47 2.74 0.07
CA PRO A 221 35.91 2.70 -0.10
C PRO A 221 36.54 3.20 1.20
N GLY A 222 37.36 2.36 1.84
CA GLY A 222 37.90 2.61 3.15
C GLY A 222 38.56 3.99 3.23
N ALA A 223 38.17 4.76 4.22
CA ALA A 223 38.89 5.98 4.59
C ALA A 223 40.38 5.62 4.82
N PRO A 224 41.34 6.41 4.29
CA PRO A 224 42.75 6.14 4.48
C PRO A 224 43.06 6.10 5.97
N LYS A 225 43.66 4.97 6.43
CA LYS A 225 44.16 4.82 7.79
C LYS A 225 45.20 5.90 8.02
N GLN A 226 44.89 6.91 8.82
CA GLN A 226 45.88 7.83 9.37
C GLN A 226 46.88 7.00 10.21
N LYS A 227 48.14 7.07 9.82
CA LYS A 227 49.25 6.54 10.63
C LYS A 227 49.35 7.37 11.91
N PRO A 228 49.60 6.75 13.07
CA PRO A 228 49.89 7.52 14.28
C PRO A 228 51.16 8.32 14.06
N GLN A 229 51.07 9.65 14.22
CA GLN A 229 52.26 10.49 14.33
C GLN A 229 52.97 10.13 15.64
N GLY A 230 54.19 9.68 15.50
CA GLY A 230 55.05 9.40 16.65
C GLY A 230 55.37 10.63 17.46
N GLU A 231 55.35 10.49 18.75
CA GLU A 231 55.94 11.41 19.70
C GLU A 231 57.43 11.61 19.38
N LEU A 232 57.81 12.84 19.24
CA LEU A 232 59.22 13.30 19.32
C LEU A 232 59.31 14.31 20.42
N PHE A 233 59.93 13.88 21.51
CA PHE A 233 60.61 14.61 22.61
C PHE A 233 59.92 15.84 23.21
#